data_4980caef32b6a4516e727835de3c7b75
#
_entry.id   4980caef32b6a4516e727835de3c7b75
#
_cell.length_a   1.000
_cell.length_b   1.000
_cell.length_c   1.000
_cell.angle_alpha   90.00
_cell.angle_beta   90.00
_cell.angle_gamma   90.00
#
_symmetry.space_group_name_H-M   'P 1'
#
loop_
_entity.id
_entity.type
_entity.pdbx_description
1 polymer ?
#
loop_
_entity_poly.entity_id
_entity_poly.type
_entity_poly.pdbx_seq_one_letter_code
_entity_poly.pdbx_strand_id
1 'polypeptide(L)'
;SIQIQDRAVTESDYEIILKNQFPEIQAISVYGGEELTPPRYGRVVVAVDVQNAEGVSENNKNAYYTYLKERCPIGIEPIVISPEFMFLNVNSSVYYNTKTTTASETDVRAAAKAAIVAYSTNNLSDFRKTFRFSKLGYDIDKSNANILSNDTEVLAIIPINPALDTTTSYTLNFKNILITDHLLTAGELLTDHKPAIKSSQFTYNGKTAFIQDNGAGVLQILRTTATGFVYLNRNIGNVNYVTGRVVITNLSVSAFIGTEIKIYGRTNSKDIAAPKDRIITIREQDINITVYGVRE
;
A
#
# COMPACT_ATOMS: atom_id res chain seq x y z
N SER A 1 -6.02 14.24 39.13
CA SER A 1 -6.89 13.88 38.00
C SER A 1 -7.24 15.15 37.24
N ILE A 2 -6.68 15.34 36.09
CA ILE A 2 -7.08 16.37 35.15
C ILE A 2 -8.47 15.91 34.67
N GLN A 3 -9.52 16.63 35.07
CA GLN A 3 -10.82 16.48 34.45
C GLN A 3 -10.64 16.85 32.97
N ILE A 4 -10.61 15.87 32.11
CA ILE A 4 -10.77 16.05 30.68
C ILE A 4 -12.15 16.72 30.55
N GLN A 5 -12.17 18.03 30.27
CA GLN A 5 -13.39 18.67 29.84
C GLN A 5 -13.85 17.88 28.61
N ASP A 6 -15.11 17.50 28.54
CA ASP A 6 -15.71 16.68 27.48
C ASP A 6 -15.74 17.43 26.13
N ARG A 7 -14.59 18.03 25.77
CA ARG A 7 -14.34 18.82 24.57
C ARG A 7 -13.06 18.35 23.86
N ALA A 8 -13.17 18.10 22.58
CA ALA A 8 -12.07 17.74 21.71
C ALA A 8 -11.40 19.00 21.14
N VAL A 9 -10.23 19.36 21.63
CA VAL A 9 -9.44 20.53 21.17
C VAL A 9 -8.15 20.12 20.49
N THR A 10 -7.46 19.10 21.01
CA THR A 10 -6.22 18.57 20.45
C THR A 10 -6.46 17.25 19.73
N GLU A 11 -5.54 16.83 18.87
CA GLU A 11 -5.60 15.52 18.19
C GLU A 11 -5.80 14.39 19.21
N SER A 12 -5.08 14.43 20.33
CA SER A 12 -5.19 13.43 21.40
C SER A 12 -6.57 13.41 22.08
N ASP A 13 -7.23 14.56 22.20
CA ASP A 13 -8.57 14.62 22.78
C ASP A 13 -9.57 13.86 21.90
N TYR A 14 -9.52 14.08 20.58
CA TYR A 14 -10.38 13.36 19.62
C TYR A 14 -10.16 11.84 19.70
N GLU A 15 -8.90 11.41 19.77
CA GLU A 15 -8.56 10.00 19.88
C GLU A 15 -9.10 9.38 21.17
N ILE A 16 -8.85 10.00 22.32
CA ILE A 16 -9.27 9.50 23.63
C ILE A 16 -10.80 9.44 23.71
N ILE A 17 -11.47 10.51 23.31
CA ILE A 17 -12.93 10.62 23.38
C ILE A 17 -13.60 9.56 22.51
N LEU A 18 -13.12 9.39 21.27
CA LEU A 18 -13.69 8.41 20.35
C LEU A 18 -13.42 6.97 20.79
N LYS A 19 -12.18 6.62 21.14
CA LYS A 19 -11.82 5.25 21.56
C LYS A 19 -12.54 4.83 22.86
N ASN A 20 -12.80 5.78 23.76
CA ASN A 20 -13.55 5.48 24.99
C ASN A 20 -15.03 5.18 24.71
N GLN A 21 -15.63 5.88 23.74
CA GLN A 21 -17.03 5.70 23.38
C GLN A 21 -17.27 4.54 22.41
N PHE A 22 -16.33 4.29 21.51
CA PHE A 22 -16.43 3.33 20.41
C PHE A 22 -15.24 2.35 20.45
N PRO A 23 -15.33 1.28 21.23
CA PRO A 23 -14.22 0.34 21.45
C PRO A 23 -13.76 -0.42 20.17
N GLU A 24 -14.60 -0.44 19.13
CA GLU A 24 -14.27 -1.03 17.84
C GLU A 24 -13.21 -0.24 17.06
N ILE A 25 -12.94 1.01 17.46
CA ILE A 25 -11.96 1.85 16.81
C ILE A 25 -10.54 1.38 17.17
N GLN A 26 -9.77 1.02 16.14
CA GLN A 26 -8.38 0.55 16.26
C GLN A 26 -7.39 1.72 16.21
N ALA A 27 -7.50 2.57 15.19
CA ALA A 27 -6.60 3.68 14.98
C ALA A 27 -7.35 4.95 14.55
N ILE A 28 -6.80 6.11 14.91
CA ILE A 28 -7.36 7.42 14.57
C ILE A 28 -6.22 8.34 14.13
N SER A 29 -6.46 9.12 13.10
CA SER A 29 -5.63 10.26 12.72
C SER A 29 -6.48 11.51 12.60
N VAL A 30 -6.03 12.59 13.24
CA VAL A 30 -6.74 13.86 13.25
C VAL A 30 -5.84 14.94 12.64
N TYR A 31 -6.40 15.79 11.77
CA TYR A 31 -5.68 16.92 11.18
C TYR A 31 -6.66 18.00 10.73
N GLY A 32 -6.14 19.21 10.49
CA GLY A 32 -6.98 20.35 10.07
C GLY A 32 -7.49 20.21 8.64
N GLY A 33 -8.67 20.75 8.38
CA GLY A 33 -9.26 20.77 7.04
C GLY A 33 -8.48 21.61 6.03
N GLU A 34 -7.59 22.49 6.48
CA GLU A 34 -6.66 23.25 5.64
C GLU A 34 -5.66 22.37 4.89
N GLU A 35 -5.42 21.15 5.36
CA GLU A 35 -4.55 20.18 4.70
C GLU A 35 -5.25 19.42 3.55
N LEU A 36 -6.54 19.55 3.41
CA LEU A 36 -7.29 18.96 2.28
C LEU A 36 -7.00 19.68 0.97
N THR A 37 -7.23 19.01 -0.13
CA THR A 37 -7.13 19.59 -1.47
C THR A 37 -8.51 19.50 -2.17
N PRO A 38 -9.24 20.61 -2.36
CA PRO A 38 -8.96 21.97 -1.89
C PRO A 38 -9.08 22.13 -0.37
N PRO A 39 -8.40 23.12 0.25
CA PRO A 39 -8.48 23.38 1.68
C PRO A 39 -9.89 23.69 2.16
N ARG A 40 -10.25 23.18 3.35
CA ARG A 40 -11.55 23.43 4.00
C ARG A 40 -11.33 23.97 5.41
N TYR A 41 -11.30 25.29 5.54
CA TYR A 41 -11.13 25.96 6.82
C TYR A 41 -12.33 25.75 7.75
N GLY A 42 -12.11 25.80 9.06
CA GLY A 42 -13.15 25.52 10.06
C GLY A 42 -13.59 24.05 10.11
N ARG A 43 -12.79 23.16 9.55
CA ARG A 43 -13.02 21.72 9.56
C ARG A 43 -11.88 21.00 10.29
N VAL A 44 -12.21 19.90 10.94
CA VAL A 44 -11.24 18.92 11.44
C VAL A 44 -11.53 17.59 10.78
N VAL A 45 -10.51 17.00 10.17
CA VAL A 45 -10.63 15.68 9.53
C VAL A 45 -10.24 14.62 10.53
N VAL A 46 -11.09 13.61 10.68
CA VAL A 46 -10.90 12.46 11.58
C VAL A 46 -10.95 11.20 10.73
N ALA A 47 -9.78 10.66 10.40
CA ALA A 47 -9.64 9.37 9.75
C ALA A 47 -9.70 8.27 10.81
N VAL A 48 -10.62 7.33 10.63
CA VAL A 48 -10.88 6.27 11.63
C VAL A 48 -10.70 4.91 10.99
N ASP A 49 -9.89 4.07 11.61
CA ASP A 49 -9.76 2.65 11.29
C ASP A 49 -10.49 1.80 12.35
N VAL A 50 -11.27 0.82 11.89
CA VAL A 50 -12.05 -0.05 12.75
C VAL A 50 -11.60 -1.51 12.60
N GLN A 51 -11.69 -2.27 13.67
CA GLN A 51 -11.28 -3.67 13.69
C GLN A 51 -12.08 -4.51 12.69
N ASN A 52 -11.37 -5.39 11.99
CA ASN A 52 -11.96 -6.40 11.10
C ASN A 52 -12.80 -5.83 9.92
N ALA A 53 -12.57 -4.60 9.50
CA ALA A 53 -13.28 -4.00 8.37
C ALA A 53 -12.33 -3.17 7.49
N GLU A 54 -12.55 -3.21 6.19
CA GLU A 54 -11.88 -2.31 5.25
C GLU A 54 -12.68 -1.00 5.16
N GLY A 55 -12.41 -0.08 6.09
CA GLY A 55 -13.07 1.21 6.19
C GLY A 55 -14.26 1.24 7.14
N VAL A 56 -14.85 2.42 7.30
CA VAL A 56 -15.94 2.71 8.24
C VAL A 56 -17.26 2.78 7.48
N SER A 57 -18.28 2.07 7.96
CA SER A 57 -19.63 2.15 7.38
C SER A 57 -20.21 3.57 7.52
N GLU A 58 -21.11 3.95 6.63
CA GLU A 58 -21.76 5.28 6.71
C GLU A 58 -22.53 5.47 8.01
N ASN A 59 -23.15 4.40 8.56
CA ASN A 59 -23.82 4.47 9.85
C ASN A 59 -22.84 4.80 10.99
N ASN A 60 -21.67 4.15 10.99
CA ASN A 60 -20.64 4.42 12.00
C ASN A 60 -20.03 5.82 11.81
N LYS A 61 -19.78 6.26 10.57
CA LYS A 61 -19.33 7.63 10.30
C LYS A 61 -20.29 8.66 10.85
N ASN A 62 -21.60 8.46 10.65
CA ASN A 62 -22.65 9.32 11.19
C ASN A 62 -22.70 9.32 12.73
N ALA A 63 -22.51 8.14 13.36
CA ALA A 63 -22.45 8.04 14.80
C ALA A 63 -21.24 8.79 15.37
N TYR A 64 -20.05 8.59 14.79
CA TYR A 64 -18.83 9.30 15.18
C TYR A 64 -18.94 10.80 14.95
N TYR A 65 -19.49 11.22 13.81
CA TYR A 65 -19.75 12.63 13.49
C TYR A 65 -20.66 13.27 14.54
N THR A 66 -21.81 12.67 14.83
CA THR A 66 -22.80 13.21 15.79
C THR A 66 -22.16 13.35 17.18
N TYR A 67 -21.44 12.34 17.62
CA TYR A 67 -20.76 12.34 18.90
C TYR A 67 -19.68 13.43 19.01
N LEU A 68 -18.88 13.61 17.96
CA LEU A 68 -17.85 14.64 17.90
C LEU A 68 -18.42 16.04 17.77
N LYS A 69 -19.51 16.23 17.01
CA LYS A 69 -20.14 17.53 16.77
C LYS A 69 -20.53 18.25 18.05
N GLU A 70 -21.00 17.51 19.06
CA GLU A 70 -21.36 18.05 20.36
C GLU A 70 -20.14 18.44 21.22
N ARG A 71 -18.94 17.95 20.85
CA ARG A 71 -17.69 18.08 21.62
C ARG A 71 -16.63 18.94 20.93
N CYS A 72 -16.84 19.29 19.67
CA CYS A 72 -15.95 20.20 18.95
C CYS A 72 -16.08 21.63 19.46
N PRO A 73 -15.02 22.44 19.36
CA PRO A 73 -15.11 23.89 19.59
C PRO A 73 -16.13 24.55 18.66
N ILE A 74 -16.73 25.66 19.13
CA ILE A 74 -17.67 26.43 18.33
C ILE A 74 -16.98 26.90 17.04
N GLY A 75 -17.61 26.67 15.89
CA GLY A 75 -17.08 27.02 14.58
C GLY A 75 -16.21 25.96 13.92
N ILE A 76 -15.92 24.86 14.62
CA ILE A 76 -15.24 23.70 14.05
C ILE A 76 -16.26 22.58 13.76
N GLU A 77 -16.15 21.99 12.57
CA GLU A 77 -17.01 20.89 12.15
C GLU A 77 -16.18 19.65 11.78
N PRO A 78 -16.45 18.49 12.39
CA PRO A 78 -15.71 17.27 12.08
C PRO A 78 -16.09 16.71 10.71
N ILE A 79 -15.13 16.13 10.03
CA ILE A 79 -15.29 15.30 8.82
C ILE A 79 -14.74 13.94 9.14
N VAL A 80 -15.60 12.94 9.23
CA VAL A 80 -15.18 11.56 9.50
C VAL A 80 -14.96 10.83 8.18
N ILE A 81 -13.76 10.24 8.01
CA ILE A 81 -13.38 9.51 6.80
C ILE A 81 -12.85 8.11 7.16
N SER A 82 -12.95 7.20 6.21
CA SER A 82 -12.22 5.94 6.26
C SER A 82 -10.75 6.17 5.92
N PRO A 83 -9.81 5.33 6.41
CA PRO A 83 -8.41 5.42 6.02
C PRO A 83 -8.24 5.01 4.55
N GLU A 84 -7.24 5.55 3.90
CA GLU A 84 -6.71 4.95 2.69
C GLU A 84 -5.67 3.88 3.07
N PHE A 85 -5.65 2.76 2.35
CA PHE A 85 -4.65 1.72 2.54
C PHE A 85 -3.63 1.73 1.41
N MET A 86 -2.37 1.53 1.79
CA MET A 86 -1.29 1.19 0.89
C MET A 86 -0.66 -0.10 1.37
N PHE A 87 -0.66 -1.10 0.51
CA PHE A 87 -0.06 -2.39 0.85
C PHE A 87 1.38 -2.45 0.35
N LEU A 88 2.18 -3.31 0.97
CA LEU A 88 3.53 -3.56 0.51
C LEU A 88 3.64 -4.99 0.00
N ASN A 89 4.15 -5.14 -1.22
CA ASN A 89 4.58 -6.43 -1.76
C ASN A 89 6.02 -6.67 -1.33
N VAL A 90 6.26 -7.77 -0.65
CA VAL A 90 7.59 -8.16 -0.18
C VAL A 90 8.04 -9.39 -0.94
N ASN A 91 9.06 -9.23 -1.76
CA ASN A 91 9.71 -10.32 -2.48
C ASN A 91 11.09 -10.55 -1.84
N SER A 92 11.30 -11.67 -1.19
CA SER A 92 12.54 -11.95 -0.47
C SER A 92 13.18 -13.26 -0.92
N SER A 93 14.45 -13.19 -1.32
CA SER A 93 15.33 -14.36 -1.52
C SER A 93 16.12 -14.56 -0.24
N VAL A 94 15.88 -15.69 0.44
CA VAL A 94 16.49 -16.02 1.73
C VAL A 94 17.52 -17.11 1.55
N TYR A 95 18.75 -16.86 1.99
CA TYR A 95 19.87 -17.79 1.90
C TYR A 95 20.16 -18.39 3.27
N TYR A 96 20.22 -19.73 3.36
CA TYR A 96 20.45 -20.44 4.62
C TYR A 96 21.53 -21.50 4.53
N ASN A 97 22.24 -21.76 5.64
CA ASN A 97 23.31 -22.73 5.70
C ASN A 97 22.77 -24.18 5.79
N THR A 98 23.14 -25.03 4.83
CA THR A 98 22.70 -26.43 4.77
C THR A 98 23.63 -27.43 5.50
N LYS A 99 24.83 -27.01 5.94
CA LYS A 99 25.74 -27.86 6.69
C LYS A 99 25.42 -28.01 8.17
N THR A 100 24.92 -26.95 8.76
CA THR A 100 24.79 -26.82 10.22
C THR A 100 23.36 -26.97 10.71
N THR A 101 22.40 -27.17 9.79
CA THR A 101 20.97 -27.15 10.15
C THR A 101 20.28 -28.47 9.81
N THR A 102 19.35 -28.87 10.69
CA THR A 102 18.29 -29.84 10.40
C THR A 102 17.02 -29.18 9.91
N ALA A 103 16.95 -27.82 9.87
CA ALA A 103 15.80 -27.08 9.40
C ALA A 103 15.60 -27.32 7.90
N SER A 104 14.36 -27.59 7.52
CA SER A 104 13.99 -27.74 6.12
C SER A 104 13.83 -26.37 5.45
N GLU A 105 13.86 -26.35 4.13
CA GLU A 105 13.51 -25.14 3.35
C GLU A 105 12.12 -24.58 3.73
N THR A 106 11.19 -25.49 4.02
CA THR A 106 9.82 -25.11 4.46
C THR A 106 9.83 -24.39 5.80
N ASP A 107 10.65 -24.86 6.76
CA ASP A 107 10.75 -24.23 8.09
C ASP A 107 11.37 -22.84 8.00
N VAL A 108 12.43 -22.68 7.19
CA VAL A 108 13.09 -21.39 6.95
C VAL A 108 12.12 -20.40 6.29
N ARG A 109 11.37 -20.86 5.27
CA ARG A 109 10.35 -20.04 4.59
C ARG A 109 9.25 -19.62 5.55
N ALA A 110 8.75 -20.53 6.36
CA ALA A 110 7.69 -20.24 7.34
C ALA A 110 8.17 -19.24 8.40
N ALA A 111 9.40 -19.38 8.90
CA ALA A 111 9.99 -18.46 9.86
C ALA A 111 10.14 -17.04 9.28
N ALA A 112 10.68 -16.93 8.06
CA ALA A 112 10.81 -15.64 7.37
C ALA A 112 9.45 -14.98 7.11
N LYS A 113 8.44 -15.77 6.67
CA LYS A 113 7.07 -15.25 6.47
C LYS A 113 6.46 -14.75 7.78
N ALA A 114 6.59 -15.52 8.86
CA ALA A 114 6.10 -15.12 10.18
C ALA A 114 6.76 -13.82 10.67
N ALA A 115 8.06 -13.64 10.44
CA ALA A 115 8.76 -12.40 10.78
C ALA A 115 8.22 -11.19 10.01
N ILE A 116 7.92 -11.34 8.72
CA ILE A 116 7.35 -10.25 7.90
C ILE A 116 5.95 -9.89 8.40
N VAL A 117 5.11 -10.88 8.71
CA VAL A 117 3.77 -10.66 9.27
C VAL A 117 3.85 -9.97 10.64
N ALA A 118 4.74 -10.43 11.52
CA ALA A 118 4.97 -9.82 12.82
C ALA A 118 5.50 -8.37 12.70
N TYR A 119 6.41 -8.12 11.75
CA TYR A 119 6.87 -6.76 11.45
C TYR A 119 5.71 -5.84 11.08
N SER A 120 4.82 -6.28 10.18
CA SER A 120 3.65 -5.51 9.77
C SER A 120 2.75 -5.18 10.96
N THR A 121 2.38 -6.19 11.75
CA THR A 121 1.50 -6.02 12.92
C THR A 121 2.09 -5.08 13.95
N ASN A 122 3.39 -5.22 14.25
CA ASN A 122 4.01 -4.47 15.36
C ASN A 122 4.45 -3.05 14.97
N ASN A 123 4.65 -2.76 13.67
CA ASN A 123 5.27 -1.50 13.24
C ASN A 123 4.40 -0.66 12.29
N LEU A 124 3.41 -1.24 11.60
CA LEU A 124 2.69 -0.56 10.52
C LEU A 124 1.19 -0.39 10.75
N SER A 125 0.57 -1.13 11.66
CA SER A 125 -0.89 -1.21 11.84
C SER A 125 -1.51 0.06 12.45
N ASP A 126 -1.02 1.24 12.07
CA ASP A 126 -1.51 2.53 12.57
C ASP A 126 -1.20 3.63 11.55
N PHE A 127 -1.84 4.80 11.72
CA PHE A 127 -1.54 5.98 10.92
C PHE A 127 -0.13 6.54 11.19
N ARG A 128 0.40 7.29 10.21
CA ARG A 128 1.70 8.00 10.31
C ARG A 128 2.89 7.09 10.60
N LYS A 129 2.75 5.79 10.39
CA LYS A 129 3.88 4.85 10.52
C LYS A 129 4.76 4.92 9.28
N THR A 130 6.03 4.62 9.48
CA THR A 130 7.01 4.54 8.40
C THR A 130 7.51 3.11 8.29
N PHE A 131 7.38 2.54 7.13
CA PHE A 131 8.05 1.28 6.80
C PHE A 131 9.55 1.51 6.76
N ARG A 132 10.31 0.71 7.51
CA ARG A 132 11.78 0.74 7.59
C ARG A 132 12.37 -0.51 6.98
N PHE A 133 12.96 -0.36 5.80
CA PHE A 133 13.51 -1.47 5.03
C PHE A 133 14.58 -2.26 5.77
N SER A 134 15.54 -1.57 6.39
CA SER A 134 16.65 -2.21 7.12
C SER A 134 16.16 -3.00 8.34
N LYS A 135 15.10 -2.53 9.00
CA LYS A 135 14.51 -3.24 10.13
C LYS A 135 13.82 -4.52 9.68
N LEU A 136 13.07 -4.47 8.57
CA LEU A 136 12.45 -5.68 8.00
C LEU A 136 13.53 -6.71 7.61
N GLY A 137 14.58 -6.30 6.92
CA GLY A 137 15.70 -7.19 6.56
C GLY A 137 16.35 -7.85 7.77
N TYR A 138 16.59 -7.07 8.83
CA TYR A 138 17.10 -7.61 10.10
C TYR A 138 16.14 -8.63 10.73
N ASP A 139 14.84 -8.33 10.77
CA ASP A 139 13.84 -9.24 11.36
C ASP A 139 13.75 -10.55 10.56
N ILE A 140 13.90 -10.51 9.23
CA ILE A 140 14.00 -11.70 8.38
C ILE A 140 15.26 -12.51 8.73
N ASP A 141 16.44 -11.89 8.78
CA ASP A 141 17.70 -12.57 9.09
C ASP A 141 17.68 -13.22 10.48
N LYS A 142 17.02 -12.61 11.44
CA LYS A 142 16.90 -13.12 12.81
C LYS A 142 15.79 -14.15 13.01
N SER A 143 14.93 -14.37 12.04
CA SER A 143 13.78 -15.26 12.15
C SER A 143 14.17 -16.73 12.30
N ASN A 144 15.36 -17.12 11.81
CA ASN A 144 15.92 -18.46 11.98
C ASN A 144 17.45 -18.36 12.08
N ALA A 145 18.04 -19.08 13.04
CA ALA A 145 19.49 -19.04 13.29
C ALA A 145 20.37 -19.51 12.11
N ASN A 146 19.78 -20.23 11.15
CA ASN A 146 20.48 -20.75 10.00
C ASN A 146 20.43 -19.83 8.77
N ILE A 147 19.67 -18.74 8.83
CA ILE A 147 19.63 -17.74 7.76
C ILE A 147 20.97 -16.97 7.78
N LEU A 148 21.62 -16.95 6.62
CA LEU A 148 22.87 -16.24 6.39
C LEU A 148 22.62 -14.80 5.95
N SER A 149 21.65 -14.60 5.06
CA SER A 149 21.30 -13.30 4.50
C SER A 149 19.97 -13.34 3.78
N ASN A 150 19.42 -12.17 3.48
CA ASN A 150 18.29 -12.02 2.57
C ASN A 150 18.57 -10.94 1.52
N ASP A 151 18.00 -11.12 0.33
CA ASP A 151 17.86 -10.07 -0.69
C ASP A 151 16.37 -9.81 -0.88
N THR A 152 15.95 -8.64 -0.45
CA THR A 152 14.53 -8.28 -0.36
C THR A 152 14.25 -7.06 -1.23
N GLU A 153 13.22 -7.16 -2.07
CA GLU A 153 12.61 -6.05 -2.80
C GLU A 153 11.23 -5.75 -2.22
N VAL A 154 10.92 -4.48 -2.07
CA VAL A 154 9.61 -4.03 -1.58
C VAL A 154 9.00 -3.05 -2.56
N LEU A 155 7.77 -3.33 -2.99
CA LEU A 155 6.99 -2.47 -3.86
C LEU A 155 5.72 -1.99 -3.12
N ALA A 156 5.37 -0.73 -3.29
CA ALA A 156 4.09 -0.22 -2.81
C ALA A 156 2.95 -0.73 -3.71
N ILE A 157 1.79 -1.06 -3.12
CA ILE A 157 0.60 -1.48 -3.86
C ILE A 157 -0.56 -0.55 -3.53
N ILE A 158 -1.23 -0.05 -4.57
CA ILE A 158 -2.57 0.50 -4.47
C ILE A 158 -3.49 -0.37 -5.34
N PRO A 159 -4.48 -1.05 -4.74
CA PRO A 159 -5.41 -1.89 -5.50
C PRO A 159 -6.47 -1.05 -6.20
N ILE A 160 -6.97 -1.55 -7.33
CA ILE A 160 -8.17 -1.07 -8.00
C ILE A 160 -9.15 -2.22 -8.21
N ASN A 161 -10.44 -1.95 -8.07
CA ASN A 161 -11.52 -2.92 -8.26
C ASN A 161 -12.41 -2.47 -9.42
N PRO A 162 -12.01 -2.74 -10.67
CA PRO A 162 -12.82 -2.35 -11.81
C PRO A 162 -14.11 -3.20 -11.90
N ALA A 163 -15.23 -2.55 -12.16
CA ALA A 163 -16.41 -3.27 -12.62
C ALA A 163 -16.10 -3.82 -14.02
N LEU A 164 -16.37 -5.13 -14.22
CA LEU A 164 -16.07 -5.79 -15.47
C LEU A 164 -16.87 -5.17 -16.62
N ASP A 165 -16.24 -5.09 -17.79
CA ASP A 165 -16.79 -4.55 -19.03
C ASP A 165 -17.31 -3.09 -18.90
N THR A 166 -16.86 -2.39 -17.87
CA THR A 166 -17.20 -0.99 -17.62
C THR A 166 -15.95 -0.12 -17.74
N THR A 167 -16.07 0.97 -18.49
CA THR A 167 -14.97 1.93 -18.66
C THR A 167 -14.88 2.83 -17.43
N THR A 168 -13.75 2.78 -16.75
CA THR A 168 -13.51 3.55 -15.51
C THR A 168 -12.15 4.23 -15.55
N SER A 169 -12.04 5.41 -14.94
CA SER A 169 -10.77 6.13 -14.77
C SER A 169 -10.39 6.15 -13.29
N TYR A 170 -9.08 6.04 -13.00
CA TYR A 170 -8.54 5.98 -11.64
C TYR A 170 -7.49 7.06 -11.45
N THR A 171 -7.49 7.70 -10.30
CA THR A 171 -6.38 8.52 -9.83
C THR A 171 -5.85 7.91 -8.55
N LEU A 172 -4.62 7.42 -8.61
CA LEU A 172 -3.91 6.79 -7.50
C LEU A 172 -2.79 7.71 -7.05
N ASN A 173 -2.53 7.76 -5.77
CA ASN A 173 -1.48 8.61 -5.25
C ASN A 173 -0.61 7.83 -4.27
N PHE A 174 0.59 7.45 -4.71
CA PHE A 174 1.58 6.80 -3.85
C PHE A 174 2.17 7.76 -2.82
N LYS A 175 2.09 9.08 -3.07
CA LYS A 175 2.65 10.14 -2.19
C LYS A 175 4.12 9.92 -1.83
N ASN A 176 4.83 9.17 -2.64
CA ASN A 176 6.25 8.88 -2.56
C ASN A 176 6.86 9.09 -3.95
N ILE A 177 8.10 9.56 -4.00
CA ILE A 177 8.85 9.65 -5.28
C ILE A 177 9.00 8.23 -5.84
N LEU A 178 8.68 8.07 -7.11
CA LEU A 178 8.81 6.82 -7.84
C LEU A 178 10.07 6.83 -8.70
N ILE A 179 10.66 5.66 -8.93
CA ILE A 179 11.86 5.50 -9.73
C ILE A 179 11.69 4.46 -10.83
N THR A 180 12.20 4.78 -12.01
CA THR A 180 12.35 3.88 -13.15
C THR A 180 13.83 3.83 -13.55
N ASP A 181 14.28 2.71 -14.12
CA ASP A 181 15.70 2.54 -14.47
C ASP A 181 16.03 3.25 -15.78
N HIS A 182 15.16 3.11 -16.79
CA HIS A 182 15.36 3.68 -18.12
C HIS A 182 14.07 3.69 -18.96
N LEU A 183 14.15 4.27 -20.13
CA LEU A 183 13.05 4.29 -21.10
C LEU A 183 12.84 2.88 -21.69
N LEU A 184 11.59 2.44 -21.77
CA LEU A 184 11.23 1.21 -22.47
C LEU A 184 11.37 1.42 -24.00
N THR A 185 12.24 0.65 -24.63
CA THR A 185 12.48 0.70 -26.08
C THR A 185 11.88 -0.50 -26.81
N ALA A 186 11.57 -0.31 -28.09
CA ALA A 186 11.05 -1.41 -28.91
C ALA A 186 12.10 -2.52 -29.07
N GLY A 187 11.69 -3.76 -28.89
CA GLY A 187 12.58 -4.94 -28.97
C GLY A 187 13.31 -5.28 -27.69
N GLU A 188 13.16 -4.51 -26.62
CA GLU A 188 13.70 -4.80 -25.30
C GLU A 188 12.93 -5.93 -24.62
N LEU A 189 13.63 -6.76 -23.84
CA LEU A 189 12.97 -7.75 -23.00
C LEU A 189 12.38 -7.08 -21.75
N LEU A 190 11.11 -7.34 -21.45
CA LEU A 190 10.46 -6.79 -20.25
C LEU A 190 11.08 -7.27 -18.92
N THR A 191 11.84 -8.37 -18.95
CA THR A 191 12.59 -8.86 -17.80
C THR A 191 13.70 -7.91 -17.35
N ASP A 192 14.24 -7.14 -18.29
CA ASP A 192 15.39 -6.26 -18.06
C ASP A 192 14.96 -4.83 -17.69
N HIS A 193 13.69 -4.51 -17.96
CA HIS A 193 13.10 -3.22 -17.61
C HIS A 193 12.43 -3.27 -16.24
N LYS A 194 12.84 -2.37 -15.33
CA LYS A 194 12.23 -2.19 -14.01
C LYS A 194 11.39 -0.91 -14.00
N PRO A 195 10.10 -1.01 -14.33
CA PRO A 195 9.24 0.16 -14.39
C PRO A 195 9.00 0.76 -13.00
N ALA A 196 8.66 2.04 -12.97
CA ALA A 196 8.18 2.69 -11.76
C ALA A 196 6.78 2.20 -11.39
N ILE A 197 5.94 1.96 -12.39
CA ILE A 197 4.56 1.45 -12.23
C ILE A 197 4.37 0.20 -13.08
N LYS A 198 3.81 -0.83 -12.45
CA LYS A 198 3.36 -2.05 -13.13
C LYS A 198 2.07 -2.54 -12.47
N SER A 199 1.18 -3.20 -13.25
CA SER A 199 0.00 -3.85 -12.67
C SER A 199 0.15 -5.37 -12.58
N SER A 200 -0.71 -6.01 -11.78
CA SER A 200 -1.02 -7.43 -11.96
C SER A 200 -1.72 -7.64 -13.30
N GLN A 201 -1.81 -8.91 -13.73
CA GLN A 201 -2.42 -9.26 -15.02
C GLN A 201 -3.95 -9.15 -14.98
N PHE A 202 -4.51 -8.77 -16.11
CA PHE A 202 -5.95 -8.73 -16.35
C PHE A 202 -6.24 -9.04 -17.83
N THR A 203 -7.50 -9.23 -18.19
CA THR A 203 -7.93 -9.44 -19.58
C THR A 203 -8.40 -8.11 -20.18
N TYR A 204 -7.73 -7.70 -21.25
CA TYR A 204 -8.01 -6.51 -22.04
C TYR A 204 -8.23 -6.90 -23.50
N ASN A 205 -9.41 -6.59 -24.07
CA ASN A 205 -9.78 -6.98 -25.43
C ASN A 205 -9.54 -8.49 -25.71
N GLY A 206 -9.93 -9.36 -24.77
CA GLY A 206 -9.77 -10.81 -24.88
C GLY A 206 -8.33 -11.34 -24.78
N LYS A 207 -7.37 -10.50 -24.34
CA LYS A 207 -5.96 -10.88 -24.22
C LYS A 207 -5.44 -10.62 -22.80
N THR A 208 -4.63 -11.53 -22.28
CA THR A 208 -3.92 -11.32 -21.02
C THR A 208 -2.93 -10.17 -21.18
N ALA A 209 -3.07 -9.16 -20.33
CA ALA A 209 -2.36 -7.90 -20.41
C ALA A 209 -2.00 -7.38 -19.02
N PHE A 210 -1.19 -6.34 -18.97
CA PHE A 210 -0.87 -5.58 -17.77
C PHE A 210 -0.55 -4.13 -18.13
N ILE A 211 -0.69 -3.23 -17.17
CA ILE A 211 -0.26 -1.83 -17.29
C ILE A 211 1.20 -1.72 -16.87
N GLN A 212 1.97 -0.90 -17.57
CA GLN A 212 3.35 -0.54 -17.21
C GLN A 212 3.65 0.86 -17.71
N ASP A 213 4.47 1.62 -16.97
CA ASP A 213 4.99 2.88 -17.48
C ASP A 213 6.18 2.65 -18.45
N ASN A 214 6.41 3.63 -19.31
CA ASN A 214 7.47 3.57 -20.30
C ASN A 214 8.77 4.28 -19.89
N GLY A 215 8.89 4.70 -18.62
CA GLY A 215 10.03 5.50 -18.13
C GLY A 215 9.97 6.99 -18.49
N ALA A 216 9.03 7.42 -19.34
CA ALA A 216 8.80 8.82 -19.74
C ALA A 216 7.46 9.39 -19.21
N GLY A 217 6.87 8.75 -18.22
CA GLY A 217 5.62 9.20 -17.59
C GLY A 217 4.34 8.78 -18.30
N VAL A 218 4.39 7.91 -19.31
CA VAL A 218 3.22 7.41 -20.01
C VAL A 218 2.92 5.98 -19.60
N LEU A 219 1.67 5.70 -19.22
CA LEU A 219 1.17 4.35 -18.96
C LEU A 219 0.72 3.67 -20.24
N GLN A 220 1.08 2.42 -20.40
CA GLN A 220 0.79 1.59 -21.56
C GLN A 220 0.18 0.27 -21.14
N ILE A 221 -0.69 -0.31 -21.96
CA ILE A 221 -1.14 -1.69 -21.81
C ILE A 221 -0.33 -2.57 -22.72
N LEU A 222 0.33 -3.55 -22.14
CA LEU A 222 1.27 -4.46 -22.77
C LEU A 222 0.80 -5.90 -22.62
N ARG A 223 1.21 -6.74 -23.55
CA ARG A 223 1.11 -8.20 -23.49
C ARG A 223 2.49 -8.80 -23.71
N THR A 224 2.92 -9.71 -22.87
CA THR A 224 4.12 -10.49 -23.05
C THR A 224 3.94 -11.50 -24.20
N THR A 225 4.98 -11.69 -25.03
CA THR A 225 5.05 -12.70 -26.08
C THR A 225 6.36 -13.50 -25.90
N ALA A 226 6.53 -14.57 -26.67
CA ALA A 226 7.76 -15.38 -26.62
C ALA A 226 9.03 -14.59 -27.00
N THR A 227 8.89 -13.52 -27.78
CA THR A 227 10.01 -12.72 -28.32
C THR A 227 10.06 -11.29 -27.75
N GLY A 228 9.36 -11.00 -26.65
CA GLY A 228 9.31 -9.68 -26.05
C GLY A 228 7.89 -9.28 -25.65
N PHE A 229 7.41 -8.15 -26.15
CA PHE A 229 6.08 -7.64 -25.82
C PHE A 229 5.38 -6.98 -27.02
N VAL A 230 4.06 -6.83 -26.88
CA VAL A 230 3.21 -6.12 -27.84
C VAL A 230 2.40 -5.05 -27.10
N TYR A 231 2.31 -3.87 -27.68
CA TYR A 231 1.42 -2.82 -27.21
C TYR A 231 -0.03 -3.15 -27.58
N LEU A 232 -0.91 -3.20 -26.59
CA LEU A 232 -2.36 -3.24 -26.80
C LEU A 232 -2.97 -1.84 -26.73
N ASN A 233 -2.36 -0.96 -25.90
CA ASN A 233 -2.66 0.46 -25.85
C ASN A 233 -1.37 1.22 -25.51
N ARG A 234 -1.03 2.23 -26.29
CA ARG A 234 0.21 3.00 -26.11
C ARG A 234 0.08 4.16 -25.14
N ASN A 235 -1.14 4.53 -24.76
CA ASN A 235 -1.40 5.60 -23.81
C ASN A 235 -2.75 5.37 -23.10
N ILE A 236 -2.67 4.81 -21.91
CA ILE A 236 -3.84 4.61 -21.02
C ILE A 236 -3.80 5.57 -19.83
N GLY A 237 -2.83 6.47 -19.78
CA GLY A 237 -2.68 7.41 -18.68
C GLY A 237 -1.25 7.88 -18.47
N ASN A 238 -1.00 8.47 -17.30
CA ASN A 238 0.28 9.06 -16.99
C ASN A 238 0.72 8.85 -15.55
N VAL A 239 2.03 9.01 -15.33
CA VAL A 239 2.70 8.96 -14.02
C VAL A 239 3.48 10.24 -13.81
N ASN A 240 3.30 10.86 -12.65
CA ASN A 240 4.20 11.87 -12.14
C ASN A 240 5.14 11.23 -11.11
N TYR A 241 6.38 11.01 -11.49
CA TYR A 241 7.37 10.30 -10.64
C TYR A 241 7.72 11.08 -9.38
N VAL A 242 7.68 12.42 -9.41
CA VAL A 242 8.03 13.26 -8.26
C VAL A 242 6.96 13.22 -7.17
N THR A 243 5.69 13.28 -7.57
CA THR A 243 4.56 13.29 -6.62
C THR A 243 4.04 11.89 -6.31
N GLY A 244 4.38 10.89 -7.13
CA GLY A 244 3.81 9.55 -7.05
C GLY A 244 2.34 9.48 -7.50
N ARG A 245 1.86 10.50 -8.25
CA ARG A 245 0.50 10.51 -8.79
C ARG A 245 0.43 9.71 -10.07
N VAL A 246 -0.52 8.78 -10.13
CA VAL A 246 -0.79 7.91 -11.27
C VAL A 246 -2.22 8.12 -11.72
N VAL A 247 -2.42 8.39 -12.99
CA VAL A 247 -3.76 8.54 -13.59
C VAL A 247 -3.92 7.48 -14.67
N ILE A 248 -4.94 6.64 -14.53
CA ILE A 248 -5.36 5.66 -15.52
C ILE A 248 -6.70 6.15 -16.10
N THR A 249 -6.78 6.27 -17.41
CA THR A 249 -7.95 6.83 -18.09
C THR A 249 -8.65 5.77 -18.93
N ASN A 250 -9.99 5.72 -18.83
CA ASN A 250 -10.82 4.90 -19.69
C ASN A 250 -10.40 3.40 -19.76
N LEU A 251 -10.02 2.84 -18.60
CA LEU A 251 -9.70 1.42 -18.50
C LEU A 251 -11.00 0.58 -18.51
N SER A 252 -11.07 -0.37 -19.43
CA SER A 252 -12.12 -1.40 -19.47
C SER A 252 -11.46 -2.78 -19.34
N VAL A 253 -11.90 -3.58 -18.38
CA VAL A 253 -11.34 -4.89 -18.04
C VAL A 253 -12.46 -5.92 -18.12
N SER A 254 -12.24 -7.02 -18.82
CA SER A 254 -13.24 -8.09 -18.93
C SER A 254 -13.05 -9.24 -17.93
N ALA A 255 -11.83 -9.40 -17.39
CA ALA A 255 -11.54 -10.36 -16.31
C ALA A 255 -10.23 -10.04 -15.62
N PHE A 256 -10.06 -10.47 -14.36
CA PHE A 256 -8.80 -10.49 -13.62
C PHE A 256 -8.82 -11.59 -12.56
N ILE A 257 -7.65 -11.97 -12.07
CA ILE A 257 -7.51 -13.03 -11.05
C ILE A 257 -7.58 -12.41 -9.66
N GLY A 258 -8.37 -13.00 -8.78
CA GLY A 258 -8.57 -12.53 -7.41
C GLY A 258 -9.68 -11.47 -7.30
N THR A 259 -9.60 -10.61 -6.30
CA THR A 259 -10.62 -9.61 -5.97
C THR A 259 -10.24 -8.20 -6.44
N GLU A 260 -9.01 -8.00 -6.91
CA GLU A 260 -8.45 -6.68 -7.23
C GLU A 260 -7.37 -6.77 -8.32
N ILE A 261 -7.16 -5.70 -9.05
CA ILE A 261 -5.95 -5.48 -9.84
C ILE A 261 -4.98 -4.66 -8.97
N LYS A 262 -3.81 -5.22 -8.71
CA LYS A 262 -2.75 -4.57 -7.92
C LYS A 262 -1.96 -3.62 -8.83
N ILE A 263 -1.84 -2.36 -8.44
CA ILE A 263 -0.94 -1.40 -9.09
C ILE A 263 0.29 -1.26 -8.20
N TYR A 264 1.41 -1.79 -8.68
CA TYR A 264 2.70 -1.75 -7.99
C TYR A 264 3.42 -0.46 -8.32
N GLY A 265 3.96 0.20 -7.28
CA GLY A 265 4.80 1.38 -7.40
C GLY A 265 6.18 1.13 -6.81
N ARG A 266 7.25 1.38 -7.58
CA ARG A 266 8.63 1.29 -7.11
C ARG A 266 9.07 2.64 -6.59
N THR A 267 9.22 2.75 -5.28
CA THR A 267 9.61 4.00 -4.62
C THR A 267 11.11 4.24 -4.72
N ASN A 268 11.51 5.51 -4.83
CA ASN A 268 12.92 5.92 -4.84
C ASN A 268 13.61 5.64 -3.50
N SER A 269 12.90 5.85 -2.40
CA SER A 269 13.39 5.47 -1.07
C SER A 269 12.97 4.05 -0.73
N LYS A 270 13.87 3.28 -0.14
CA LYS A 270 13.55 1.97 0.44
C LYS A 270 12.66 2.08 1.67
N ASP A 271 12.75 3.19 2.42
CA ASP A 271 11.83 3.51 3.50
C ASP A 271 10.60 4.22 2.92
N ILE A 272 9.40 3.83 3.37
CA ILE A 272 8.13 4.34 2.85
C ILE A 272 7.34 4.94 4.00
N ALA A 273 7.07 6.24 3.92
CA ALA A 273 6.28 6.97 4.93
C ALA A 273 4.79 6.97 4.55
N ALA A 274 3.93 6.72 5.54
CA ALA A 274 2.50 6.89 5.40
C ALA A 274 2.10 8.37 5.59
N PRO A 275 1.27 8.93 4.71
CA PRO A 275 0.56 10.17 4.97
C PRO A 275 -0.39 10.06 6.18
N LYS A 276 -0.92 11.20 6.65
CA LYS A 276 -1.78 11.27 7.83
C LYS A 276 -3.10 10.50 7.71
N ASP A 277 -3.59 10.34 6.49
CA ASP A 277 -4.86 9.69 6.15
C ASP A 277 -4.71 8.23 5.68
N ARG A 278 -3.49 7.69 5.75
CA ARG A 278 -3.16 6.38 5.18
C ARG A 278 -2.51 5.45 6.19
N ILE A 279 -2.89 4.18 6.09
CA ILE A 279 -2.25 3.07 6.81
C ILE A 279 -1.45 2.23 5.82
N ILE A 280 -0.18 1.98 6.15
CA ILE A 280 0.66 1.03 5.40
C ILE A 280 0.57 -0.33 6.10
N THR A 281 0.41 -1.40 5.33
CA THR A 281 0.41 -2.77 5.87
C THR A 281 0.95 -3.78 4.86
N ILE A 282 1.37 -4.95 5.35
CA ILE A 282 1.81 -6.08 4.52
C ILE A 282 0.79 -7.20 4.69
N ARG A 283 0.08 -7.55 3.61
CA ARG A 283 -0.87 -8.67 3.62
C ARG A 283 -0.14 -9.97 3.32
N GLU A 284 -0.56 -11.07 3.91
CA GLU A 284 0.07 -12.38 3.68
C GLU A 284 0.14 -12.80 2.22
N GLN A 285 -0.89 -12.42 1.44
CA GLN A 285 -0.97 -12.69 -0.01
C GLN A 285 0.02 -11.88 -0.85
N ASP A 286 0.66 -10.88 -0.26
CA ASP A 286 1.63 -10.01 -0.92
C ASP A 286 3.08 -10.32 -0.47
N ILE A 287 3.28 -11.45 0.23
CA ILE A 287 4.58 -11.94 0.68
C ILE A 287 5.00 -13.11 -0.20
N ASN A 288 6.13 -12.95 -0.89
CA ASN A 288 6.75 -13.97 -1.73
C ASN A 288 8.16 -14.26 -1.19
N ILE A 289 8.41 -15.50 -0.78
CA ILE A 289 9.71 -15.93 -0.26
C ILE A 289 10.24 -17.10 -1.08
N THR A 290 11.41 -16.91 -1.63
CA THR A 290 12.21 -17.99 -2.26
C THR A 290 13.38 -18.30 -1.33
N VAL A 291 13.63 -19.57 -1.07
CA VAL A 291 14.67 -20.01 -0.14
C VAL A 291 15.75 -20.74 -0.91
N TYR A 292 17.00 -20.43 -0.63
CA TYR A 292 18.18 -21.01 -1.27
C TYR A 292 19.10 -21.60 -0.23
N GLY A 293 19.35 -22.92 -0.33
CA GLY A 293 20.34 -23.59 0.49
C GLY A 293 21.77 -23.29 -0.01
N VAL A 294 22.60 -22.78 0.88
CA VAL A 294 24.02 -22.51 0.63
C VAL A 294 24.85 -23.43 1.48
N ARG A 295 25.92 -23.97 0.92
CA ARG A 295 26.83 -24.86 1.62
C ARG A 295 28.11 -24.10 1.98
N GLU A 296 28.10 -23.47 3.15
CA GLU A 296 29.29 -22.82 3.73
C GLU A 296 29.97 -23.70 4.79
#